data_fb28cc54f20207763fb950b2cca69f72
#
_entry.id   fb28cc54f20207763fb950b2cca69f72
#
_cell.length_a   1.000
_cell.length_b   1.000
_cell.length_c   1.000
_cell.angle_alpha   90.00
_cell.angle_beta   90.00
_cell.angle_gamma   90.00
#
_symmetry.space_group_name_H-M   'P 1'
#
loop_
_entity.id
_entity.type
_entity.pdbx_description
1 polymer ?
#
loop_
_entity_poly.entity_id
_entity_poly.type
_entity_poly.pdbx_seq_one_letter_code
_entity_poly.pdbx_strand_id
1 'polypeptide(L)'
;LEEKHPEMQDANSPSQRIIGSVLEGFEKVTHDSQMLSLGNVFNKEEIEEFVQRISESVSNPEFVVECKYDGLAMALLYDDGNFTRAVTRGDGIVGEDVSNNVKTILSIPMHIPETRHVEVRGEVYMPKASFELLNKRQEEKGLAPFANPRNAAAGSIRQLDSSVCASRKLDAYWYYFQNASDFAVQTQEEALEAMSKMHFRTNPLRKVCTTVDEIWQFIQEIQEKREDLPYEIDGMVIKLNNLADQRRLGSTAKVPRYATAYKFPAQEVLTRLKD
;
A
#
# COMPACT_ATOMS: atom_id res chain seq x y z
N LEU A 1 -8.81 25.82 -19.69
CA LEU A 1 -8.78 27.00 -18.81
C LEU A 1 -7.32 27.44 -18.60
N GLU A 2 -6.45 26.52 -18.19
CA GLU A 2 -5.01 26.76 -17.94
C GLU A 2 -4.24 27.22 -19.18
N GLU A 3 -4.57 26.73 -20.38
CA GLU A 3 -3.99 27.22 -21.64
C GLU A 3 -4.29 28.69 -21.91
N LYS A 4 -5.43 29.19 -21.40
CA LYS A 4 -5.84 30.60 -21.51
C LYS A 4 -5.39 31.46 -20.34
N HIS A 5 -4.97 30.83 -19.27
CA HIS A 5 -4.56 31.46 -17.99
C HIS A 5 -3.29 30.77 -17.47
N PRO A 6 -2.11 31.04 -18.09
CA PRO A 6 -0.84 30.45 -17.67
C PRO A 6 -0.48 30.71 -16.20
N GLU A 7 -0.99 31.83 -15.66
CA GLU A 7 -0.82 32.19 -14.25
C GLU A 7 -1.55 31.27 -13.27
N MET A 8 -2.49 30.47 -13.75
CA MET A 8 -3.23 29.47 -12.98
C MET A 8 -2.64 28.05 -13.10
N GLN A 9 -1.53 27.88 -13.81
CA GLN A 9 -0.89 26.58 -13.94
C GLN A 9 -0.29 26.15 -12.60
N ASP A 10 -0.66 24.94 -12.18
CA ASP A 10 -0.16 24.27 -10.98
C ASP A 10 0.40 22.90 -11.40
N ALA A 11 1.60 22.57 -10.94
CA ALA A 11 2.25 21.26 -11.22
C ALA A 11 1.40 20.06 -10.75
N ASN A 12 0.48 20.26 -9.81
CA ASN A 12 -0.44 19.26 -9.27
C ASN A 12 -1.88 19.40 -9.80
N SER A 13 -2.10 20.23 -10.81
CA SER A 13 -3.39 20.33 -11.49
C SER A 13 -3.81 18.99 -12.12
N PRO A 14 -5.13 18.71 -12.19
CA PRO A 14 -5.64 17.55 -12.92
C PRO A 14 -5.15 17.45 -14.37
N SER A 15 -4.89 18.58 -15.03
CA SER A 15 -4.34 18.62 -16.40
C SER A 15 -2.88 18.17 -16.47
N GLN A 16 -2.14 18.22 -15.37
CA GLN A 16 -0.73 17.83 -15.27
C GLN A 16 -0.53 16.39 -14.78
N ARG A 17 -1.62 15.64 -14.57
CA ARG A 17 -1.52 14.23 -14.12
C ARG A 17 -0.92 13.31 -15.15
N ILE A 18 -1.04 13.61 -16.44
CA ILE A 18 -0.43 12.85 -17.52
C ILE A 18 0.56 13.76 -18.24
N ILE A 19 1.84 13.43 -18.12
CA ILE A 19 2.92 14.17 -18.77
C ILE A 19 3.11 13.59 -20.18
N GLY A 20 3.07 14.44 -21.19
CA GLY A 20 3.18 14.04 -22.60
C GLY A 20 4.59 13.62 -23.07
N SER A 21 5.59 13.61 -22.17
CA SER A 21 6.96 13.20 -22.50
C SER A 21 7.29 11.83 -21.93
N VAL A 22 7.95 11.00 -22.72
CA VAL A 22 8.49 9.71 -22.30
C VAL A 22 9.79 9.95 -21.53
N LEU A 23 9.94 9.31 -20.35
CA LEU A 23 11.15 9.41 -19.53
C LEU A 23 12.28 8.55 -20.13
N GLU A 24 13.52 8.92 -19.85
CA GLU A 24 14.70 8.12 -20.18
C GLU A 24 14.99 7.03 -19.11
N GLY A 25 14.47 7.20 -17.90
CA GLY A 25 14.64 6.28 -16.77
C GLY A 25 14.01 6.83 -15.49
N PHE A 26 14.24 6.12 -14.39
CA PHE A 26 13.78 6.51 -13.06
C PHE A 26 14.97 6.90 -12.18
N GLU A 27 14.85 8.04 -11.51
CA GLU A 27 15.82 8.49 -10.52
C GLU A 27 15.80 7.57 -9.30
N LYS A 28 16.99 7.27 -8.76
CA LYS A 28 17.13 6.56 -7.49
C LYS A 28 16.99 7.52 -6.32
N VAL A 29 16.19 7.12 -5.33
CA VAL A 29 15.92 7.91 -4.13
C VAL A 29 16.16 7.07 -2.89
N THR A 30 16.96 7.60 -1.97
CA THR A 30 17.15 6.99 -0.64
C THR A 30 16.01 7.40 0.27
N HIS A 31 15.37 6.43 0.93
CA HIS A 31 14.32 6.69 1.91
C HIS A 31 14.92 7.29 3.19
N ASP A 32 14.25 8.29 3.78
CA ASP A 32 14.66 8.89 5.06
C ASP A 32 14.61 7.88 6.21
N SER A 33 13.70 6.93 6.14
CA SER A 33 13.65 5.77 7.00
C SER A 33 13.36 4.50 6.19
N GLN A 34 14.00 3.40 6.58
CA GLN A 34 13.87 2.14 5.86
C GLN A 34 12.42 1.66 5.75
N MET A 35 12.03 1.19 4.57
CA MET A 35 10.77 0.50 4.34
C MET A 35 10.95 -1.00 4.61
N LEU A 36 10.57 -1.42 5.81
CA LEU A 36 10.74 -2.80 6.27
C LEU A 36 9.78 -3.77 5.57
N SER A 37 10.20 -5.04 5.48
CA SER A 37 9.33 -6.16 5.18
C SER A 37 8.57 -6.59 6.44
N LEU A 38 7.59 -7.49 6.31
CA LEU A 38 6.90 -8.11 7.43
C LEU A 38 7.35 -9.57 7.63
N GLY A 39 7.45 -10.00 8.88
CA GLY A 39 7.52 -11.42 9.20
C GLY A 39 6.19 -12.11 8.86
N ASN A 40 6.23 -13.42 8.57
CA ASN A 40 5.04 -14.17 8.22
C ASN A 40 4.68 -15.16 9.33
N VAL A 41 3.37 -15.34 9.50
CA VAL A 41 2.75 -16.41 10.29
C VAL A 41 1.71 -17.11 9.42
N PHE A 42 1.45 -18.41 9.68
CA PHE A 42 0.67 -19.26 8.78
C PHE A 42 -0.51 -19.95 9.46
N ASN A 43 -0.62 -19.86 10.78
CA ASN A 43 -1.67 -20.50 11.57
C ASN A 43 -1.98 -19.70 12.84
N LYS A 44 -3.03 -20.12 13.56
CA LYS A 44 -3.48 -19.45 14.78
C LYS A 44 -2.44 -19.53 15.90
N GLU A 45 -1.76 -20.66 16.03
CA GLU A 45 -0.75 -20.91 17.06
C GLU A 45 0.41 -19.91 16.93
N GLU A 46 0.88 -19.63 15.73
CA GLU A 46 1.93 -18.64 15.47
C GLU A 46 1.44 -17.21 15.76
N ILE A 47 0.15 -16.91 15.56
CA ILE A 47 -0.45 -15.63 16.01
C ILE A 47 -0.45 -15.55 17.53
N GLU A 48 -0.80 -16.63 18.25
CA GLU A 48 -0.74 -16.71 19.72
C GLU A 48 0.67 -16.44 20.22
N GLU A 49 1.69 -17.05 19.61
CA GLU A 49 3.10 -16.82 19.97
C GLU A 49 3.51 -15.34 19.74
N PHE A 50 3.07 -14.74 18.64
CA PHE A 50 3.30 -13.33 18.36
C PHE A 50 2.67 -12.42 19.42
N VAL A 51 1.40 -12.64 19.76
CA VAL A 51 0.68 -11.86 20.78
C VAL A 51 1.30 -12.06 22.17
N GLN A 52 1.66 -13.30 22.51
CA GLN A 52 2.32 -13.61 23.79
C GLN A 52 3.64 -12.86 23.92
N ARG A 53 4.49 -12.90 22.90
CA ARG A 53 5.79 -12.19 22.90
C ARG A 53 5.62 -10.67 23.10
N ILE A 54 4.60 -10.06 22.51
CA ILE A 54 4.29 -8.65 22.73
C ILE A 54 3.81 -8.41 24.16
N SER A 55 2.97 -9.31 24.70
CA SER A 55 2.40 -9.21 26.05
C SER A 55 3.44 -9.31 27.15
N GLU A 56 4.62 -9.86 26.88
CA GLU A 56 5.76 -9.84 27.82
C GLU A 56 6.27 -8.42 28.11
N SER A 57 6.08 -7.50 27.16
CA SER A 57 6.60 -6.12 27.25
C SER A 57 5.50 -5.05 27.27
N VAL A 58 4.29 -5.38 26.84
CA VAL A 58 3.15 -4.45 26.70
C VAL A 58 1.98 -5.00 27.50
N SER A 59 1.48 -4.22 28.46
CA SER A 59 0.30 -4.59 29.24
C SER A 59 -0.97 -4.35 28.43
N ASN A 60 -1.86 -5.35 28.38
CA ASN A 60 -3.14 -5.28 27.67
C ASN A 60 -3.01 -4.76 26.22
N PRO A 61 -2.22 -5.40 25.36
CA PRO A 61 -2.00 -4.92 24.01
C PRO A 61 -3.28 -4.99 23.19
N GLU A 62 -3.51 -3.96 22.37
CA GLU A 62 -4.52 -3.94 21.32
C GLU A 62 -3.83 -4.06 19.97
N PHE A 63 -4.49 -4.70 19.02
CA PHE A 63 -3.99 -4.90 17.66
C PHE A 63 -4.98 -4.38 16.63
N VAL A 64 -4.46 -3.73 15.59
CA VAL A 64 -5.23 -3.44 14.37
C VAL A 64 -4.94 -4.52 13.36
N VAL A 65 -5.99 -5.16 12.86
CA VAL A 65 -5.92 -6.18 11.82
C VAL A 65 -6.40 -5.57 10.52
N GLU A 66 -5.54 -5.59 9.51
CA GLU A 66 -5.73 -4.92 8.22
C GLU A 66 -5.54 -5.91 7.06
N CYS A 67 -6.15 -5.63 5.91
CA CYS A 67 -5.92 -6.42 4.70
C CYS A 67 -4.46 -6.27 4.21
N LYS A 68 -3.86 -7.38 3.79
CA LYS A 68 -2.56 -7.39 3.12
C LYS A 68 -2.75 -7.41 1.61
N TYR A 69 -2.54 -6.26 0.99
CA TYR A 69 -2.73 -6.10 -0.45
C TYR A 69 -1.62 -6.77 -1.23
N ASP A 70 -2.00 -7.37 -2.35
CA ASP A 70 -1.05 -7.97 -3.30
C ASP A 70 -0.75 -6.97 -4.43
N GLY A 71 0.21 -6.09 -4.16
CA GLY A 71 0.59 -4.99 -5.04
C GLY A 71 2.06 -4.61 -4.91
N LEU A 72 2.32 -3.30 -4.98
CA LEU A 72 3.64 -2.69 -4.93
C LEU A 72 3.68 -1.65 -3.81
N ALA A 73 4.56 -1.86 -2.83
CA ALA A 73 4.74 -0.90 -1.73
C ALA A 73 5.32 0.43 -2.22
N MET A 74 4.75 1.53 -1.71
CA MET A 74 5.03 2.88 -2.17
C MET A 74 5.05 3.86 -0.99
N ALA A 75 5.96 4.85 -1.05
CA ALA A 75 5.95 6.02 -0.19
C ALA A 75 5.47 7.24 -0.99
N LEU A 76 4.59 8.05 -0.40
CA LEU A 76 4.21 9.37 -0.92
C LEU A 76 4.68 10.45 0.04
N LEU A 77 5.23 11.51 -0.51
CA LEU A 77 5.72 12.67 0.22
C LEU A 77 4.93 13.91 -0.19
N TYR A 78 4.59 14.70 0.82
CA TYR A 78 3.88 15.97 0.67
C TYR A 78 4.57 17.05 1.49
N ASP A 79 4.65 18.26 0.93
CA ASP A 79 5.15 19.44 1.61
C ASP A 79 4.24 20.61 1.27
N ASP A 80 3.95 21.42 2.27
CA ASP A 80 3.04 22.59 2.15
C ASP A 80 1.70 22.25 1.46
N GLY A 81 1.15 21.09 1.82
CA GLY A 81 -0.11 20.57 1.28
C GLY A 81 -0.04 20.00 -0.14
N ASN A 82 1.13 19.99 -0.78
CA ASN A 82 1.31 19.56 -2.16
C ASN A 82 1.99 18.21 -2.27
N PHE A 83 1.53 17.37 -3.18
CA PHE A 83 2.26 16.18 -3.57
C PHE A 83 3.62 16.55 -4.16
N THR A 84 4.69 16.00 -3.61
CA THR A 84 6.06 16.29 -4.06
C THR A 84 6.72 15.09 -4.74
N ARG A 85 6.54 13.88 -4.18
CA ARG A 85 7.25 12.70 -4.68
C ARG A 85 6.51 11.41 -4.33
N ALA A 86 6.67 10.40 -5.22
CA ALA A 86 6.34 9.01 -4.95
C ALA A 86 7.54 8.13 -5.21
N VAL A 87 7.88 7.25 -4.27
CA VAL A 87 9.08 6.41 -4.31
C VAL A 87 8.68 4.95 -4.06
N THR A 88 9.13 4.04 -4.92
CA THR A 88 8.95 2.60 -4.69
C THR A 88 9.75 2.15 -3.47
N ARG A 89 9.37 1.04 -2.85
CA ARG A 89 10.15 0.48 -1.75
C ARG A 89 11.58 0.15 -2.18
N GLY A 90 11.78 -0.37 -3.39
CA GLY A 90 13.07 -0.85 -3.86
C GLY A 90 13.58 -1.98 -2.96
N ASP A 91 14.82 -1.89 -2.52
CA ASP A 91 15.43 -2.80 -1.54
C ASP A 91 15.09 -2.45 -0.07
N GLY A 92 14.26 -1.44 0.13
CA GLY A 92 13.86 -0.90 1.44
C GLY A 92 14.69 0.31 1.88
N ILE A 93 15.84 0.55 1.30
CA ILE A 93 16.75 1.69 1.55
C ILE A 93 16.71 2.65 0.37
N VAL A 94 16.85 2.14 -0.85
CA VAL A 94 16.82 2.91 -2.10
C VAL A 94 15.68 2.41 -2.97
N GLY A 95 14.81 3.32 -3.38
CA GLY A 95 13.73 3.09 -4.34
C GLY A 95 13.90 3.89 -5.61
N GLU A 96 12.89 3.86 -6.45
CA GLU A 96 12.80 4.62 -7.70
C GLU A 96 11.73 5.70 -7.60
N ASP A 97 12.03 6.91 -8.04
CA ASP A 97 11.06 7.99 -8.20
C ASP A 97 10.10 7.67 -9.35
N VAL A 98 8.87 7.38 -9.02
CA VAL A 98 7.80 7.05 -9.96
C VAL A 98 6.66 8.08 -9.94
N SER A 99 6.96 9.30 -9.51
CA SER A 99 5.99 10.37 -9.30
C SER A 99 5.12 10.63 -10.52
N ASN A 100 5.69 10.62 -11.73
CA ASN A 100 4.94 10.86 -12.96
C ASN A 100 3.86 9.79 -13.22
N ASN A 101 4.18 8.52 -12.94
CA ASN A 101 3.22 7.44 -13.08
C ASN A 101 2.19 7.44 -11.94
N VAL A 102 2.63 7.72 -10.73
CA VAL A 102 1.73 7.77 -9.56
C VAL A 102 0.70 8.90 -9.66
N LYS A 103 1.05 10.02 -10.24
CA LYS A 103 0.10 11.11 -10.53
C LYS A 103 -1.10 10.67 -11.39
N THR A 104 -0.98 9.62 -12.17
CA THR A 104 -2.06 9.06 -12.99
C THR A 104 -3.08 8.26 -12.19
N ILE A 105 -2.79 7.90 -10.95
CA ILE A 105 -3.69 7.17 -10.05
C ILE A 105 -4.65 8.17 -9.42
N LEU A 106 -5.92 8.13 -9.85
CA LEU A 106 -6.89 9.17 -9.52
C LEU A 106 -7.26 9.25 -8.04
N SER A 107 -7.13 8.15 -7.30
CA SER A 107 -7.41 8.11 -5.86
C SER A 107 -6.32 8.77 -4.99
N ILE A 108 -5.16 9.09 -5.56
CA ILE A 108 -4.06 9.75 -4.86
C ILE A 108 -4.30 11.27 -4.90
N PRO A 109 -4.41 11.94 -3.73
CA PRO A 109 -4.60 13.37 -3.70
C PRO A 109 -3.33 14.10 -4.14
N MET A 110 -3.47 15.12 -5.01
CA MET A 110 -2.36 16.01 -5.38
C MET A 110 -2.19 17.13 -4.36
N HIS A 111 -3.27 17.44 -3.64
CA HIS A 111 -3.30 18.39 -2.54
C HIS A 111 -3.95 17.79 -1.31
N ILE A 112 -3.39 18.05 -0.14
CA ILE A 112 -3.92 17.68 1.16
C ILE A 112 -4.12 18.91 2.04
N PRO A 113 -5.03 18.90 3.04
CA PRO A 113 -5.28 20.05 3.90
C PRO A 113 -4.16 20.34 4.92
N GLU A 114 -3.20 19.44 5.08
CA GLU A 114 -2.07 19.58 6.01
C GLU A 114 -0.88 20.25 5.33
N THR A 115 -0.34 21.30 5.93
CA THR A 115 0.80 22.07 5.38
C THR A 115 2.16 21.61 5.90
N ARG A 116 2.20 20.87 7.00
CA ARG A 116 3.44 20.23 7.47
C ARG A 116 3.89 19.13 6.52
N HIS A 117 5.15 18.73 6.62
CA HIS A 117 5.62 17.55 5.92
C HIS A 117 4.78 16.31 6.29
N VAL A 118 4.36 15.56 5.30
CA VAL A 118 3.62 14.29 5.46
C VAL A 118 4.25 13.23 4.59
N GLU A 119 4.63 12.12 5.20
CA GLU A 119 5.00 10.89 4.48
C GLU A 119 4.02 9.77 4.85
N VAL A 120 3.34 9.23 3.84
CA VAL A 120 2.50 8.05 3.99
C VAL A 120 3.02 6.91 3.14
N ARG A 121 2.83 5.68 3.61
CA ARG A 121 3.20 4.47 2.90
C ARG A 121 2.00 3.57 2.72
N GLY A 122 1.95 2.90 1.61
CA GLY A 122 0.82 2.05 1.25
C GLY A 122 1.15 1.11 0.10
N GLU A 123 0.11 0.61 -0.50
CA GLU A 123 0.20 -0.34 -1.60
C GLU A 123 -0.54 0.19 -2.82
N VAL A 124 0.19 0.26 -3.93
CA VAL A 124 -0.39 0.46 -5.26
C VAL A 124 -0.72 -0.91 -5.82
N TYR A 125 -1.93 -1.10 -6.29
CA TYR A 125 -2.41 -2.37 -6.80
C TYR A 125 -3.24 -2.19 -8.07
N MET A 126 -3.43 -3.28 -8.80
CA MET A 126 -4.34 -3.32 -9.94
C MET A 126 -5.66 -3.94 -9.49
N PRO A 127 -6.79 -3.23 -9.56
CA PRO A 127 -8.11 -3.81 -9.32
C PRO A 127 -8.37 -5.02 -10.22
N LYS A 128 -9.11 -6.01 -9.73
CA LYS A 128 -9.45 -7.24 -10.47
C LYS A 128 -10.06 -6.92 -11.84
N ALA A 129 -11.02 -6.00 -11.90
CA ALA A 129 -11.64 -5.59 -13.16
C ALA A 129 -10.64 -4.94 -14.14
N SER A 130 -9.69 -4.16 -13.66
CA SER A 130 -8.62 -3.57 -14.47
C SER A 130 -7.68 -4.63 -15.03
N PHE A 131 -7.36 -5.64 -14.21
CA PHE A 131 -6.50 -6.76 -14.60
C PHE A 131 -7.15 -7.63 -15.71
N GLU A 132 -8.42 -7.97 -15.55
CA GLU A 132 -9.16 -8.72 -16.56
C GLU A 132 -9.23 -7.97 -17.89
N LEU A 133 -9.53 -6.67 -17.84
CA LEU A 133 -9.57 -5.84 -19.05
C LEU A 133 -8.19 -5.72 -19.73
N LEU A 134 -7.13 -5.59 -18.93
CA LEU A 134 -5.75 -5.53 -19.43
C LEU A 134 -5.38 -6.83 -20.14
N ASN A 135 -5.63 -7.98 -19.53
CA ASN A 135 -5.30 -9.27 -20.13
C ASN A 135 -6.11 -9.56 -21.39
N LYS A 136 -7.38 -9.18 -21.43
CA LYS A 136 -8.19 -9.25 -22.65
C LYS A 136 -7.55 -8.45 -23.78
N ARG A 137 -7.09 -7.22 -23.52
CA ARG A 137 -6.40 -6.38 -24.51
C ARG A 137 -5.04 -6.97 -24.93
N GLN A 138 -4.33 -7.66 -24.05
CA GLN A 138 -3.09 -8.36 -24.38
C GLN A 138 -3.37 -9.50 -25.37
N GLU A 139 -4.39 -10.32 -25.11
CA GLU A 139 -4.82 -11.41 -25.98
C GLU A 139 -5.26 -10.89 -27.37
N GLU A 140 -6.05 -9.82 -27.43
CA GLU A 140 -6.48 -9.18 -28.68
C GLU A 140 -5.30 -8.70 -29.54
N LYS A 141 -4.18 -8.36 -28.90
CA LYS A 141 -2.94 -7.95 -29.55
C LYS A 141 -1.97 -9.11 -29.83
N GLY A 142 -2.34 -10.33 -29.48
CA GLY A 142 -1.46 -11.50 -29.58
C GLY A 142 -0.27 -11.47 -28.63
N LEU A 143 -0.36 -10.70 -27.53
CA LEU A 143 0.67 -10.59 -26.50
C LEU A 143 0.35 -11.54 -25.34
N ALA A 144 1.40 -11.97 -24.61
CA ALA A 144 1.24 -12.79 -23.44
C ALA A 144 0.48 -12.04 -22.32
N PRO A 145 -0.50 -12.67 -21.67
CA PRO A 145 -1.19 -12.07 -20.54
C PRO A 145 -0.25 -11.94 -19.33
N PHE A 146 -0.54 -10.98 -18.44
CA PHE A 146 0.13 -10.88 -17.16
C PHE A 146 -0.29 -12.04 -16.26
N ALA A 147 0.68 -12.59 -15.50
CA ALA A 147 0.45 -13.76 -14.66
C ALA A 147 -0.48 -13.47 -13.47
N ASN A 148 -0.39 -12.26 -12.90
CA ASN A 148 -1.19 -11.85 -11.75
C ASN A 148 -1.28 -10.31 -11.65
N PRO A 149 -2.24 -9.77 -10.85
CA PRO A 149 -2.42 -8.34 -10.69
C PRO A 149 -1.20 -7.61 -10.11
N ARG A 150 -0.42 -8.25 -9.23
CA ARG A 150 0.81 -7.67 -8.67
C ARG A 150 1.85 -7.40 -9.75
N ASN A 151 2.13 -8.37 -10.60
CA ASN A 151 3.07 -8.22 -11.71
C ASN A 151 2.58 -7.15 -12.71
N ALA A 152 1.28 -7.11 -12.98
CA ALA A 152 0.68 -6.11 -13.83
C ALA A 152 0.79 -4.71 -13.24
N ALA A 153 0.58 -4.54 -11.94
CA ALA A 153 0.75 -3.26 -11.24
C ALA A 153 2.21 -2.80 -11.26
N ALA A 154 3.16 -3.68 -10.93
CA ALA A 154 4.58 -3.37 -10.95
C ALA A 154 5.07 -2.97 -12.35
N GLY A 155 4.66 -3.72 -13.38
CA GLY A 155 4.97 -3.41 -14.77
C GLY A 155 4.35 -2.09 -15.24
N SER A 156 3.18 -1.73 -14.73
CA SER A 156 2.50 -0.48 -15.05
C SER A 156 3.18 0.74 -14.43
N ILE A 157 3.58 0.65 -13.17
CA ILE A 157 4.31 1.73 -12.45
C ILE A 157 5.68 1.98 -13.06
N ARG A 158 6.28 0.99 -13.70
CA ARG A 158 7.62 1.10 -14.31
C ARG A 158 7.58 1.43 -15.81
N GLN A 159 6.44 1.88 -16.33
CA GLN A 159 6.36 2.40 -17.70
C GLN A 159 7.04 3.77 -17.79
N LEU A 160 7.85 3.97 -18.82
CA LEU A 160 8.51 5.26 -19.07
C LEU A 160 7.53 6.30 -19.61
N ASP A 161 6.44 5.84 -20.23
CA ASP A 161 5.33 6.67 -20.70
C ASP A 161 4.17 6.61 -19.68
N SER A 162 3.91 7.73 -19.01
CA SER A 162 2.85 7.82 -17.99
C SER A 162 1.44 7.62 -18.56
N SER A 163 1.23 7.85 -19.87
CA SER A 163 -0.06 7.58 -20.49
C SER A 163 -0.40 6.09 -20.52
N VAL A 164 0.62 5.24 -20.65
CA VAL A 164 0.45 3.79 -20.55
C VAL A 164 0.04 3.41 -19.14
N CYS A 165 0.70 3.96 -18.11
CA CYS A 165 0.32 3.75 -16.71
C CYS A 165 -1.13 4.21 -16.45
N ALA A 166 -1.51 5.40 -16.92
CA ALA A 166 -2.88 5.93 -16.80
C ALA A 166 -3.92 4.98 -17.39
N SER A 167 -3.63 4.34 -18.51
CA SER A 167 -4.53 3.39 -19.17
C SER A 167 -4.79 2.11 -18.37
N ARG A 168 -3.93 1.80 -17.41
CA ARG A 168 -3.96 0.57 -16.59
C ARG A 168 -4.94 0.66 -15.42
N LYS A 169 -5.43 1.86 -15.06
CA LYS A 169 -6.43 2.08 -14.01
C LYS A 169 -6.01 1.47 -12.65
N LEU A 170 -4.79 1.78 -12.22
CA LEU A 170 -4.29 1.40 -10.89
C LEU A 170 -5.05 2.13 -9.79
N ASP A 171 -5.00 1.56 -8.58
CA ASP A 171 -5.55 2.14 -7.37
C ASP A 171 -4.57 1.94 -6.19
N ALA A 172 -4.86 2.50 -5.04
CA ALA A 172 -3.97 2.43 -3.89
C ALA A 172 -4.74 2.47 -2.56
N TYR A 173 -4.18 1.82 -1.54
CA TYR A 173 -4.56 1.97 -0.15
C TYR A 173 -3.36 2.37 0.70
N TRP A 174 -3.57 3.31 1.64
CA TRP A 174 -2.53 3.85 2.52
C TRP A 174 -2.74 3.29 3.91
N TYR A 175 -1.69 2.74 4.51
CA TYR A 175 -1.79 1.98 5.75
C TYR A 175 -0.72 2.35 6.78
N TYR A 176 0.20 3.25 6.46
CA TYR A 176 1.26 3.65 7.37
C TYR A 176 1.55 5.15 7.26
N PHE A 177 1.46 5.83 8.40
CA PHE A 177 1.79 7.25 8.52
C PHE A 177 3.18 7.35 9.14
N GLN A 178 4.21 7.60 8.30
CA GLN A 178 5.62 7.53 8.67
C GLN A 178 5.97 8.47 9.81
N ASN A 179 5.55 9.72 9.71
CA ASN A 179 5.84 10.75 10.71
C ASN A 179 4.63 11.10 11.59
N ALA A 180 3.82 10.10 11.94
CA ALA A 180 2.65 10.27 12.83
C ALA A 180 3.00 10.89 14.18
N SER A 181 4.24 10.72 14.66
CA SER A 181 4.72 11.33 15.90
C SER A 181 4.75 12.86 15.89
N ASP A 182 4.80 13.48 14.71
CA ASP A 182 4.76 14.94 14.54
C ASP A 182 3.34 15.48 14.66
N PHE A 183 2.37 14.59 14.77
CA PHE A 183 0.94 14.86 14.87
C PHE A 183 0.40 14.30 16.19
N ALA A 184 -0.74 14.77 16.66
CA ALA A 184 -1.37 14.28 17.89
C ALA A 184 -2.04 12.91 17.69
N VAL A 185 -1.28 11.93 17.16
CA VAL A 185 -1.73 10.58 16.82
C VAL A 185 -1.01 9.58 17.72
N GLN A 186 -1.76 8.77 18.45
CA GLN A 186 -1.24 7.84 19.45
C GLN A 186 -1.36 6.36 19.06
N THR A 187 -2.30 6.05 18.16
CA THR A 187 -2.58 4.66 17.77
C THR A 187 -2.56 4.48 16.25
N GLN A 188 -2.38 3.25 15.81
CA GLN A 188 -2.48 2.88 14.38
C GLN A 188 -3.86 3.21 13.82
N GLU A 189 -4.94 2.95 14.57
CA GLU A 189 -6.29 3.31 14.15
C GLU A 189 -6.46 4.82 13.97
N GLU A 190 -5.97 5.63 14.91
CA GLU A 190 -5.94 7.09 14.78
C GLU A 190 -5.11 7.56 13.58
N ALA A 191 -3.98 6.87 13.27
CA ALA A 191 -3.16 7.17 12.11
C ALA A 191 -3.93 6.94 10.81
N LEU A 192 -4.69 5.84 10.71
CA LEU A 192 -5.55 5.54 9.56
C LEU A 192 -6.67 6.59 9.41
N GLU A 193 -7.29 6.99 10.52
CA GLU A 193 -8.29 8.07 10.51
C GLU A 193 -7.69 9.41 10.11
N ALA A 194 -6.50 9.76 10.61
CA ALA A 194 -5.79 11.00 10.25
C ALA A 194 -5.47 11.02 8.75
N MET A 195 -4.97 9.92 8.19
CA MET A 195 -4.73 9.79 6.76
C MET A 195 -6.03 9.95 5.95
N SER A 196 -7.12 9.34 6.41
CA SER A 196 -8.44 9.48 5.76
C SER A 196 -8.93 10.95 5.74
N LYS A 197 -8.74 11.67 6.84
CA LYS A 197 -9.05 13.11 6.94
C LYS A 197 -8.19 13.98 6.03
N MET A 198 -6.98 13.53 5.70
CA MET A 198 -6.09 14.15 4.72
C MET A 198 -6.37 13.71 3.28
N HIS A 199 -7.47 13.03 3.04
CA HIS A 199 -7.94 12.53 1.74
C HIS A 199 -7.17 11.32 1.17
N PHE A 200 -6.34 10.66 1.97
CA PHE A 200 -5.77 9.39 1.60
C PHE A 200 -6.82 8.29 1.72
N ARG A 201 -6.86 7.40 0.73
CA ARG A 201 -7.75 6.26 0.77
C ARG A 201 -7.24 5.20 1.74
N THR A 202 -7.95 5.00 2.84
CA THR A 202 -7.70 3.92 3.81
C THR A 202 -8.80 2.87 3.72
N ASN A 203 -8.47 1.60 3.95
CA ASN A 203 -9.46 0.54 3.84
C ASN A 203 -10.34 0.47 5.10
N PRO A 204 -11.67 0.51 4.97
CA PRO A 204 -12.58 0.33 6.09
C PRO A 204 -12.61 -1.12 6.61
N LEU A 205 -12.15 -2.11 5.83
CA LEU A 205 -12.04 -3.51 6.26
C LEU A 205 -10.83 -3.69 7.20
N ARG A 206 -10.97 -3.18 8.41
CA ARG A 206 -9.99 -3.29 9.49
C ARG A 206 -10.72 -3.41 10.82
N LYS A 207 -10.06 -4.00 11.80
CA LYS A 207 -10.65 -4.19 13.12
C LYS A 207 -9.58 -4.04 14.20
N VAL A 208 -9.93 -3.31 15.28
CA VAL A 208 -9.16 -3.30 16.53
C VAL A 208 -9.57 -4.52 17.35
N CYS A 209 -8.59 -5.33 17.75
CA CYS A 209 -8.77 -6.57 18.48
C CYS A 209 -7.94 -6.55 19.77
N THR A 210 -8.47 -7.15 20.84
CA THR A 210 -7.81 -7.27 22.14
C THR A 210 -7.41 -8.70 22.48
N THR A 211 -7.93 -9.69 21.75
CA THR A 211 -7.66 -11.11 21.96
C THR A 211 -7.26 -11.81 20.67
N VAL A 212 -6.56 -12.93 20.79
CA VAL A 212 -6.21 -13.80 19.65
C VAL A 212 -7.47 -14.32 18.94
N ASP A 213 -8.49 -14.67 19.72
CA ASP A 213 -9.76 -15.17 19.12
C ASP A 213 -10.45 -14.14 18.27
N GLU A 214 -10.46 -12.86 18.68
CA GLU A 214 -11.01 -11.76 17.87
C GLU A 214 -10.19 -11.56 16.58
N ILE A 215 -8.85 -11.62 16.68
CA ILE A 215 -7.96 -11.53 15.52
C ILE A 215 -8.27 -12.67 14.54
N TRP A 216 -8.31 -13.90 15.04
CA TRP A 216 -8.53 -15.09 14.23
C TRP A 216 -9.92 -15.09 13.56
N GLN A 217 -10.94 -14.74 14.30
CA GLN A 217 -12.30 -14.63 13.76
C GLN A 217 -12.38 -13.61 12.62
N PHE A 218 -11.76 -12.45 12.79
CA PHE A 218 -11.73 -11.42 11.74
C PHE A 218 -10.94 -11.88 10.51
N ILE A 219 -9.80 -12.54 10.69
CA ILE A 219 -9.02 -13.12 9.58
C ILE A 219 -9.88 -14.10 8.78
N GLN A 220 -10.60 -15.00 9.45
CA GLN A 220 -11.46 -15.98 8.78
C GLN A 220 -12.62 -15.31 8.04
N GLU A 221 -13.26 -14.30 8.64
CA GLU A 221 -14.32 -13.52 7.99
C GLU A 221 -13.83 -12.87 6.68
N ILE A 222 -12.65 -12.28 6.69
CA ILE A 222 -12.09 -11.64 5.49
C ILE A 222 -11.63 -12.71 4.47
N GLN A 223 -11.09 -13.82 4.92
CA GLN A 223 -10.70 -14.92 4.04
C GLN A 223 -11.89 -15.49 3.27
N GLU A 224 -13.06 -15.64 3.91
CA GLU A 224 -14.29 -16.08 3.26
C GLU A 224 -14.78 -15.08 2.19
N LYS A 225 -14.59 -13.77 2.43
CA LYS A 225 -14.96 -12.70 1.50
C LYS A 225 -13.90 -12.38 0.45
N ARG A 226 -12.74 -13.03 0.48
CA ARG A 226 -11.58 -12.70 -0.35
C ARG A 226 -11.90 -12.61 -1.84
N GLU A 227 -12.66 -13.59 -2.34
CA GLU A 227 -13.00 -13.66 -3.78
C GLU A 227 -13.91 -12.51 -4.22
N ASP A 228 -14.77 -12.01 -3.32
CA ASP A 228 -15.73 -10.93 -3.60
C ASP A 228 -15.09 -9.53 -3.52
N LEU A 229 -13.86 -9.42 -3.00
CA LEU A 229 -13.18 -8.14 -2.92
C LEU A 229 -12.74 -7.67 -4.33
N PRO A 230 -12.86 -6.37 -4.63
CA PRO A 230 -12.47 -5.83 -5.95
C PRO A 230 -10.96 -5.75 -6.15
N TYR A 231 -10.16 -6.16 -5.17
CA TYR A 231 -8.70 -6.21 -5.17
C TYR A 231 -8.19 -7.53 -4.59
N GLU A 232 -6.97 -7.90 -4.96
CA GLU A 232 -6.32 -9.09 -4.41
C GLU A 232 -5.67 -8.81 -3.06
N ILE A 233 -5.86 -9.74 -2.13
CA ILE A 233 -5.15 -9.81 -0.85
C ILE A 233 -4.50 -11.18 -0.70
N ASP A 234 -3.31 -11.23 -0.11
CA ASP A 234 -2.59 -12.49 0.14
C ASP A 234 -2.52 -12.86 1.63
N GLY A 235 -3.18 -12.10 2.47
CA GLY A 235 -3.24 -12.30 3.90
C GLY A 235 -3.81 -11.11 4.66
N MET A 236 -3.54 -11.09 5.95
CA MET A 236 -3.90 -10.00 6.85
C MET A 236 -2.65 -9.54 7.61
N VAL A 237 -2.57 -8.26 7.91
CA VAL A 237 -1.49 -7.68 8.73
C VAL A 237 -2.01 -7.40 10.13
N ILE A 238 -1.28 -7.87 11.13
CA ILE A 238 -1.59 -7.68 12.55
C ILE A 238 -0.55 -6.72 13.09
N LYS A 239 -0.99 -5.55 13.56
CA LYS A 239 -0.10 -4.49 14.08
C LYS A 239 -0.50 -4.13 15.51
N LEU A 240 0.49 -3.98 16.39
CA LEU A 240 0.26 -3.39 17.70
C LEU A 240 -0.31 -1.97 17.53
N ASN A 241 -1.43 -1.68 18.20
CA ASN A 241 -2.17 -0.43 17.98
C ASN A 241 -1.46 0.79 18.55
N ASN A 242 -0.81 0.68 19.72
CA ASN A 242 -0.14 1.81 20.37
C ASN A 242 1.18 2.16 19.68
N LEU A 243 1.29 3.39 19.12
CA LEU A 243 2.47 3.83 18.37
C LEU A 243 3.71 4.02 19.25
N ALA A 244 3.55 4.42 20.52
CA ALA A 244 4.69 4.52 21.45
C ALA A 244 5.29 3.15 21.73
N ASP A 245 4.45 2.13 21.91
CA ASP A 245 4.89 0.75 22.10
C ASP A 245 5.50 0.16 20.81
N GLN A 246 4.99 0.49 19.65
CA GLN A 246 5.63 0.14 18.37
C GLN A 246 7.08 0.65 18.32
N ARG A 247 7.30 1.93 18.65
CA ARG A 247 8.64 2.53 18.67
C ARG A 247 9.54 1.89 19.72
N ARG A 248 9.01 1.57 20.89
CA ARG A 248 9.73 0.93 21.97
C ARG A 248 10.18 -0.50 21.63
N LEU A 249 9.33 -1.29 20.98
CA LEU A 249 9.66 -2.64 20.52
C LEU A 249 10.62 -2.61 19.33
N GLY A 250 10.50 -1.60 18.47
CA GLY A 250 11.39 -1.39 17.35
C GLY A 250 11.32 -2.49 16.29
N SER A 251 12.44 -2.70 15.62
CA SER A 251 12.58 -3.66 14.54
C SER A 251 13.90 -4.43 14.60
N THR A 252 13.95 -5.53 13.89
CA THR A 252 15.20 -6.14 13.43
C THR A 252 15.72 -5.39 12.21
N ALA A 253 16.82 -5.83 11.63
CA ALA A 253 17.34 -5.26 10.38
C ALA A 253 16.36 -5.40 9.19
N LYS A 254 15.37 -6.30 9.26
CA LYS A 254 14.49 -6.63 8.14
C LYS A 254 13.00 -6.45 8.43
N VAL A 255 12.57 -6.69 9.66
CA VAL A 255 11.14 -6.74 10.02
C VAL A 255 10.85 -6.02 11.34
N PRO A 256 9.68 -5.36 11.47
CA PRO A 256 9.23 -4.81 12.74
C PRO A 256 8.92 -5.93 13.75
N ARG A 257 9.16 -5.66 15.04
CA ARG A 257 8.78 -6.58 16.11
C ARG A 257 7.32 -6.46 16.51
N TYR A 258 6.68 -5.35 16.17
CA TYR A 258 5.31 -4.99 16.55
C TYR A 258 4.24 -5.37 15.52
N ALA A 259 4.64 -5.94 14.41
CA ALA A 259 3.72 -6.32 13.33
C ALA A 259 4.14 -7.66 12.70
N THR A 260 3.14 -8.39 12.23
CA THR A 260 3.34 -9.62 11.46
C THR A 260 2.25 -9.75 10.38
N ALA A 261 2.53 -10.54 9.36
CA ALA A 261 1.59 -10.84 8.30
C ALA A 261 1.13 -12.31 8.40
N TYR A 262 -0.17 -12.50 8.59
CA TYR A 262 -0.77 -13.81 8.39
C TYR A 262 -0.97 -14.05 6.90
N LYS A 263 -0.36 -15.10 6.37
CA LYS A 263 -0.50 -15.50 4.96
C LYS A 263 -1.64 -16.48 4.80
N PHE A 264 -2.57 -16.18 3.89
CA PHE A 264 -3.60 -17.16 3.52
C PHE A 264 -2.97 -18.42 2.93
N PRO A 265 -3.61 -19.59 3.10
CA PRO A 265 -3.21 -20.80 2.39
C PRO A 265 -3.15 -20.55 0.88
N ALA A 266 -2.16 -21.18 0.22
CA ALA A 266 -2.06 -21.11 -1.23
C ALA A 266 -3.33 -21.69 -1.87
N GLN A 267 -3.83 -21.02 -2.92
CA GLN A 267 -4.93 -21.57 -3.71
C GLN A 267 -4.38 -22.74 -4.56
N GLU A 268 -4.89 -23.93 -4.33
CA GLU A 268 -4.57 -25.09 -5.14
C GLU A 268 -5.41 -25.05 -6.42
N VAL A 269 -4.77 -24.92 -7.56
CA VAL A 269 -5.41 -25.06 -8.87
C VAL A 269 -5.04 -26.38 -9.47
N LEU A 270 -6.03 -27.26 -9.63
CA LEU A 270 -5.86 -28.50 -10.37
C LEU A 270 -5.73 -28.19 -11.86
N THR A 271 -4.55 -28.40 -12.44
CA THR A 271 -4.35 -28.36 -13.89
C THR A 271 -4.08 -29.77 -14.43
N ARG A 272 -4.64 -30.08 -15.59
CA ARG A 272 -4.27 -31.27 -16.34
C ARG A 272 -3.07 -30.96 -17.22
N LEU A 273 -1.96 -31.62 -17.00
CA LEU A 273 -0.90 -31.68 -18.00
C LEU A 273 -1.49 -32.31 -19.27
N LYS A 274 -1.46 -31.59 -20.36
CA LYS A 274 -1.68 -32.17 -21.70
C LYS A 274 -0.31 -32.58 -22.22
N ASP A 275 -0.15 -33.87 -22.47
CA ASP A 275 1.00 -34.43 -23.20
C ASP A 275 1.04 -33.87 -24.63
#